data_bc74a01b97935281664291315a2f98ca
#
_entry.id   bc74a01b97935281664291315a2f98ca
#
_cell.length_a   1.000
_cell.length_b   1.000
_cell.length_c   1.000
_cell.angle_alpha   90.00
_cell.angle_beta   90.00
_cell.angle_gamma   90.00
#
_symmetry.space_group_name_H-M   'P 1'
#
loop_
_entity.id
_entity.type
_entity.pdbx_description
1 polymer ?
#
loop_
_entity_poly.entity_id
_entity_poly.type
_entity_poly.pdbx_seq_one_letter_code
_entity_poly.pdbx_strand_id
1 'polypeptide(L)'
;MQTQPSLAGLRIRFATQSDWPAIWKIFRSVVEGGDTYAFSPETDEESARKIWFANGAQVFVAEREAGVAGSFFVKPNQLGLGSHVANAGFMVEPEMHGAGIGRAMGEFALTWAREQGYRAMQFNFVVSTNTGAVALWKKLGFAIIGTIPRGFRHVRLGYVDVYVMHREL
;
A
#
# COMPACT_ATOMS: atom_id res chain seq x y z
N MET A 1 22.93 -6.42 18.60
CA MET A 1 21.93 -7.40 18.15
C MET A 1 20.58 -6.68 18.16
N GLN A 2 20.16 -6.12 17.01
CA GLN A 2 18.83 -5.53 16.90
C GLN A 2 17.83 -6.68 16.78
N THR A 3 17.04 -6.90 17.82
CA THR A 3 15.89 -7.79 17.79
C THR A 3 14.93 -7.32 16.71
N GLN A 4 14.76 -8.09 15.63
CA GLN A 4 13.67 -7.85 14.68
C GLN A 4 12.36 -7.91 15.48
N PRO A 5 11.49 -6.89 15.35
CA PRO A 5 10.19 -6.92 16.01
C PRO A 5 9.43 -8.15 15.53
N SER A 6 9.03 -8.98 16.48
CA SER A 6 8.28 -10.21 16.24
C SER A 6 6.95 -9.89 15.54
N LEU A 7 6.65 -10.59 14.44
CA LEU A 7 5.32 -10.61 13.80
C LEU A 7 4.31 -11.45 14.61
N ALA A 8 4.68 -11.90 15.80
CA ALA A 8 3.81 -12.66 16.70
C ALA A 8 2.52 -11.84 16.96
N GLY A 9 1.38 -12.49 16.77
CA GLY A 9 0.08 -11.87 16.95
C GLY A 9 -0.39 -10.96 15.81
N LEU A 10 0.34 -10.85 14.67
CA LEU A 10 -0.16 -10.16 13.50
C LEU A 10 -1.17 -11.03 12.77
N ARG A 11 -2.37 -10.50 12.55
CA ARG A 11 -3.45 -11.13 11.79
C ARG A 11 -3.85 -10.22 10.63
N ILE A 12 -4.00 -10.79 9.45
CA ILE A 12 -4.54 -10.08 8.27
C ILE A 12 -5.92 -10.66 7.95
N ARG A 13 -6.89 -9.79 7.76
CA ARG A 13 -8.27 -10.12 7.43
C ARG A 13 -8.92 -9.05 6.56
N PHE A 14 -10.06 -9.38 5.97
CA PHE A 14 -10.91 -8.38 5.32
C PHE A 14 -11.29 -7.27 6.31
N ALA A 15 -11.27 -6.04 5.81
CA ALA A 15 -11.77 -4.89 6.55
C ALA A 15 -13.30 -4.93 6.63
N THR A 16 -13.83 -4.47 7.75
CA THR A 16 -15.25 -4.25 7.99
C THR A 16 -15.53 -2.75 8.12
N GLN A 17 -16.79 -2.36 8.15
CA GLN A 17 -17.14 -0.95 8.34
C GLN A 17 -16.64 -0.39 9.68
N SER A 18 -16.55 -1.22 10.70
CA SER A 18 -16.06 -0.84 12.03
C SER A 18 -14.55 -0.57 12.06
N ASP A 19 -13.79 -1.01 11.06
CA ASP A 19 -12.36 -0.74 10.96
C ASP A 19 -12.06 0.66 10.39
N TRP A 20 -13.06 1.31 9.78
CA TRP A 20 -12.84 2.58 9.10
C TRP A 20 -12.20 3.67 9.97
N PRO A 21 -12.61 3.90 11.22
CA PRO A 21 -11.96 4.92 12.05
C PRO A 21 -10.44 4.70 12.21
N ALA A 22 -10.02 3.44 12.36
CA ALA A 22 -8.59 3.10 12.45
C ALA A 22 -7.88 3.25 11.10
N ILE A 23 -8.51 2.82 10.01
CA ILE A 23 -7.99 3.00 8.65
C ILE A 23 -7.84 4.50 8.34
N TRP A 24 -8.83 5.30 8.66
CA TRP A 24 -8.80 6.75 8.46
C TRP A 24 -7.65 7.42 9.22
N LYS A 25 -7.45 7.05 10.48
CA LYS A 25 -6.31 7.55 11.27
C LYS A 25 -4.98 7.28 10.57
N ILE A 26 -4.77 6.05 10.07
CA ILE A 26 -3.55 5.66 9.36
C ILE A 26 -3.44 6.42 8.03
N PHE A 27 -4.51 6.46 7.24
CA PHE A 27 -4.56 7.18 5.97
C PHE A 27 -4.15 8.65 6.14
N ARG A 28 -4.78 9.33 7.09
CA ARG A 28 -4.52 10.72 7.39
C ARG A 28 -3.05 10.94 7.79
N SER A 29 -2.52 10.14 8.72
CA SER A 29 -1.13 10.26 9.17
C SER A 29 -0.13 10.07 8.02
N VAL A 30 -0.38 9.12 7.11
CA VAL A 30 0.49 8.85 5.96
C VAL A 30 0.40 9.98 4.93
N VAL A 31 -0.81 10.46 4.62
CA VAL A 31 -1.02 11.48 3.59
C VAL A 31 -0.56 12.87 4.05
N GLU A 32 -0.73 13.21 5.33
CA GLU A 32 -0.21 14.45 5.92
C GLU A 32 1.33 14.55 5.82
N GLY A 33 2.03 13.42 5.78
CA GLY A 33 3.48 13.37 5.57
C GLY A 33 3.94 13.95 4.23
N GLY A 34 3.10 13.88 3.19
CA GLY A 34 3.35 14.48 1.86
C GLY A 34 4.59 13.93 1.14
N ASP A 35 4.97 12.68 1.40
CA ASP A 35 6.21 12.08 0.93
C ASP A 35 6.04 10.70 0.26
N THR A 36 4.84 10.09 0.32
CA THR A 36 4.63 8.72 -0.18
C THR A 36 3.42 8.52 -1.10
N TYR A 37 2.37 9.32 -0.94
CA TYR A 37 1.13 9.22 -1.73
C TYR A 37 0.79 10.54 -2.43
N ALA A 38 0.23 10.44 -3.64
CA ALA A 38 -0.18 11.61 -4.43
C ALA A 38 -1.49 12.28 -3.94
N PHE A 39 -2.09 11.77 -2.89
CA PHE A 39 -3.30 12.37 -2.31
C PHE A 39 -2.96 13.70 -1.62
N SER A 40 -3.89 14.66 -1.70
CA SER A 40 -3.72 15.93 -0.99
C SER A 40 -3.64 15.71 0.52
N PRO A 41 -2.70 16.38 1.23
CA PRO A 41 -2.71 16.39 2.70
C PRO A 41 -4.02 16.89 3.31
N GLU A 42 -4.82 17.64 2.55
CA GLU A 42 -6.12 18.17 2.94
C GLU A 42 -7.30 17.23 2.60
N THR A 43 -7.01 16.00 2.15
CA THR A 43 -8.04 15.01 1.84
C THR A 43 -8.93 14.77 3.06
N ASP A 44 -10.23 15.06 2.92
CA ASP A 44 -11.21 14.82 3.98
C ASP A 44 -11.54 13.32 4.13
N GLU A 45 -12.19 12.99 5.24
CA GLU A 45 -12.52 11.61 5.59
C GLU A 45 -13.42 10.92 4.57
N GLU A 46 -14.41 11.62 4.02
CA GLU A 46 -15.33 11.07 3.02
C GLU A 46 -14.63 10.75 1.72
N SER A 47 -13.78 11.67 1.26
CA SER A 47 -12.95 11.49 0.06
C SER A 47 -11.95 10.37 0.25
N ALA A 48 -11.29 10.30 1.40
CA ALA A 48 -10.37 9.21 1.74
C ALA A 48 -11.06 7.85 1.70
N ARG A 49 -12.28 7.75 2.23
CA ARG A 49 -13.07 6.51 2.22
C ARG A 49 -13.41 6.09 0.78
N LYS A 50 -13.81 7.03 -0.07
CA LYS A 50 -14.10 6.77 -1.49
C LYS A 50 -12.85 6.29 -2.24
N ILE A 51 -11.68 6.83 -1.91
CA ILE A 51 -10.40 6.42 -2.49
C ILE A 51 -10.05 4.99 -2.06
N TRP A 52 -10.10 4.71 -0.75
CA TRP A 52 -9.63 3.46 -0.18
C TRP A 52 -10.55 2.29 -0.49
N PHE A 53 -11.86 2.52 -0.48
CA PHE A 53 -12.90 1.56 -0.85
C PHE A 53 -13.43 1.78 -2.27
N ALA A 54 -12.57 2.22 -3.21
CA ALA A 54 -12.97 2.41 -4.61
C ALA A 54 -13.56 1.14 -5.22
N ASN A 55 -14.40 1.30 -6.24
CA ASN A 55 -15.08 0.18 -6.92
C ASN A 55 -14.10 -0.95 -7.30
N GLY A 56 -14.46 -2.17 -6.92
CA GLY A 56 -13.65 -3.37 -7.16
C GLY A 56 -12.52 -3.59 -6.15
N ALA A 57 -12.30 -2.67 -5.21
CA ALA A 57 -11.28 -2.84 -4.19
C ALA A 57 -11.73 -3.84 -3.12
N GLN A 58 -10.88 -4.82 -2.85
CA GLN A 58 -10.96 -5.69 -1.67
C GLN A 58 -10.01 -5.10 -0.63
N VAL A 59 -10.56 -4.64 0.48
CA VAL A 59 -9.80 -3.93 1.52
C VAL A 59 -9.51 -4.87 2.69
N PHE A 60 -8.29 -4.78 3.19
CA PHE A 60 -7.80 -5.60 4.29
C PHE A 60 -7.21 -4.74 5.39
N VAL A 61 -7.17 -5.27 6.58
CA VAL A 61 -6.45 -4.74 7.73
C VAL A 61 -5.44 -5.74 8.25
N ALA A 62 -4.31 -5.22 8.68
CA ALA A 62 -3.32 -5.93 9.47
C ALA A 62 -3.48 -5.47 10.92
N GLU A 63 -3.91 -6.37 11.81
CA GLU A 63 -4.20 -6.07 13.20
C GLU A 63 -3.27 -6.81 14.16
N ARG A 64 -3.03 -6.22 15.29
CA ARG A 64 -2.40 -6.80 16.46
C ARG A 64 -3.32 -6.68 17.67
N GLU A 65 -2.90 -7.21 18.81
CA GLU A 65 -3.65 -7.07 20.07
C GLU A 65 -3.98 -5.59 20.40
N ALA A 66 -3.08 -4.67 20.08
CA ALA A 66 -3.25 -3.23 20.28
C ALA A 66 -4.17 -2.53 19.25
N GLY A 67 -4.64 -3.25 18.22
CA GLY A 67 -5.52 -2.74 17.17
C GLY A 67 -4.94 -2.79 15.76
N VAL A 68 -5.56 -2.07 14.83
CA VAL A 68 -5.15 -2.02 13.42
C VAL A 68 -3.82 -1.28 13.28
N ALA A 69 -2.83 -1.97 12.72
CA ALA A 69 -1.47 -1.48 12.51
C ALA A 69 -1.17 -1.12 11.04
N GLY A 70 -2.03 -1.54 10.12
CA GLY A 70 -1.92 -1.23 8.71
C GLY A 70 -3.19 -1.61 7.95
N SER A 71 -3.33 -1.05 6.76
CA SER A 71 -4.40 -1.39 5.82
C SER A 71 -3.87 -1.41 4.41
N PHE A 72 -4.50 -2.22 3.56
CA PHE A 72 -4.22 -2.26 2.13
C PHE A 72 -5.45 -2.66 1.35
N PHE A 73 -5.44 -2.35 0.07
CA PHE A 73 -6.45 -2.84 -0.86
C PHE A 73 -5.80 -3.57 -2.03
N VAL A 74 -6.55 -4.47 -2.64
CA VAL A 74 -6.24 -5.07 -3.94
C VAL A 74 -7.44 -4.91 -4.85
N LYS A 75 -7.21 -4.48 -6.08
CA LYS A 75 -8.25 -4.28 -7.10
C LYS A 75 -7.69 -4.53 -8.50
N PRO A 76 -8.52 -4.71 -9.53
CA PRO A 76 -8.04 -4.69 -10.91
C PRO A 76 -7.33 -3.36 -11.23
N ASN A 77 -6.18 -3.43 -11.88
CA ASN A 77 -5.45 -2.22 -12.31
C ASN A 77 -6.19 -1.49 -13.41
N GLN A 78 -6.79 -2.25 -14.34
CA GLN A 78 -7.63 -1.75 -15.41
C GLN A 78 -8.92 -2.58 -15.50
N LEU A 79 -9.95 -2.02 -16.11
CA LEU A 79 -11.20 -2.74 -16.35
C LEU A 79 -11.12 -3.60 -17.62
N GLY A 80 -12.08 -4.52 -17.79
CA GLY A 80 -12.23 -5.31 -19.00
C GLY A 80 -11.02 -6.16 -19.30
N LEU A 81 -10.43 -6.01 -20.46
CA LEU A 81 -9.33 -6.86 -20.95
C LEU A 81 -8.02 -6.69 -20.18
N GLY A 82 -7.88 -5.66 -19.36
CA GLY A 82 -6.74 -5.43 -18.46
C GLY A 82 -6.96 -5.92 -17.03
N SER A 83 -8.13 -6.48 -16.70
CA SER A 83 -8.52 -6.80 -15.31
C SER A 83 -7.75 -7.97 -14.67
N HIS A 84 -6.99 -8.71 -15.46
CA HIS A 84 -6.11 -9.79 -14.99
C HIS A 84 -4.85 -9.31 -14.28
N VAL A 85 -4.55 -8.00 -14.33
CA VAL A 85 -3.46 -7.37 -13.57
C VAL A 85 -4.06 -6.68 -12.35
N ALA A 86 -3.57 -7.04 -11.16
CA ALA A 86 -3.95 -6.39 -9.92
C ALA A 86 -3.18 -5.07 -9.72
N ASN A 87 -3.80 -4.13 -9.03
CA ASN A 87 -3.16 -2.98 -8.39
C ASN A 87 -3.41 -3.06 -6.88
N ALA A 88 -2.50 -2.57 -6.07
CA ALA A 88 -2.65 -2.52 -4.62
C ALA A 88 -2.05 -1.23 -4.05
N GLY A 89 -2.58 -0.79 -2.91
CA GLY A 89 -2.05 0.30 -2.12
C GLY A 89 -1.94 -0.13 -0.66
N PHE A 90 -0.85 0.27 0.01
CA PHE A 90 -0.52 -0.17 1.37
C PHE A 90 -0.20 1.02 2.25
N MET A 91 -0.74 1.05 3.44
CA MET A 91 -0.42 2.02 4.47
C MET A 91 -0.17 1.32 5.80
N VAL A 92 0.91 1.68 6.47
CA VAL A 92 1.28 1.20 7.81
C VAL A 92 1.23 2.38 8.77
N GLU A 93 0.72 2.17 9.98
CA GLU A 93 0.81 3.17 11.05
C GLU A 93 2.27 3.63 11.18
N PRO A 94 2.57 4.96 11.09
CA PRO A 94 3.94 5.45 11.07
C PRO A 94 4.81 4.96 12.24
N GLU A 95 4.22 4.85 13.44
CA GLU A 95 4.91 4.35 14.64
C GLU A 95 5.29 2.87 14.56
N MET A 96 4.69 2.13 13.62
CA MET A 96 4.92 0.70 13.40
C MET A 96 5.84 0.41 12.20
N HIS A 97 6.45 1.45 11.60
CA HIS A 97 7.40 1.24 10.51
C HIS A 97 8.61 0.43 10.99
N GLY A 98 9.14 -0.42 10.11
CA GLY A 98 10.26 -1.32 10.45
C GLY A 98 9.85 -2.59 11.22
N ALA A 99 8.59 -2.72 11.65
CA ALA A 99 8.08 -3.91 12.35
C ALA A 99 7.74 -5.10 11.43
N GLY A 100 8.00 -5.01 10.12
CA GLY A 100 7.72 -6.07 9.15
C GLY A 100 6.27 -6.15 8.67
N ILE A 101 5.39 -5.25 9.14
CA ILE A 101 3.95 -5.25 8.79
C ILE A 101 3.76 -5.06 7.28
N GLY A 102 4.46 -4.10 6.67
CA GLY A 102 4.38 -3.86 5.23
C GLY A 102 4.78 -5.08 4.41
N ARG A 103 5.79 -5.83 4.85
CA ARG A 103 6.20 -7.08 4.22
C ARG A 103 5.11 -8.14 4.33
N ALA A 104 4.56 -8.35 5.53
CA ALA A 104 3.50 -9.33 5.75
C ALA A 104 2.25 -9.03 4.91
N MET A 105 1.83 -7.75 4.83
CA MET A 105 0.74 -7.32 3.97
C MET A 105 1.03 -7.57 2.49
N GLY A 106 2.25 -7.28 2.04
CA GLY A 106 2.67 -7.51 0.64
C GLY A 106 2.67 -9.00 0.28
N GLU A 107 3.22 -9.86 1.14
CA GLU A 107 3.22 -11.32 0.94
C GLU A 107 1.79 -11.88 0.90
N PHE A 108 0.93 -11.42 1.81
CA PHE A 108 -0.49 -11.79 1.81
C PHE A 108 -1.20 -11.34 0.53
N ALA A 109 -1.02 -10.09 0.12
CA ALA A 109 -1.65 -9.54 -1.07
C ALA A 109 -1.27 -10.31 -2.34
N LEU A 110 -0.01 -10.73 -2.48
CA LEU A 110 0.49 -11.53 -3.60
C LEU A 110 -0.15 -12.93 -3.62
N THR A 111 -0.23 -13.58 -2.46
CA THR A 111 -0.86 -14.90 -2.33
C THR A 111 -2.35 -14.81 -2.65
N TRP A 112 -3.04 -13.87 -2.02
CA TRP A 112 -4.47 -13.67 -2.24
C TRP A 112 -4.79 -13.31 -3.70
N ALA A 113 -4.03 -12.41 -4.32
CA ALA A 113 -4.24 -12.02 -5.72
C ALA A 113 -4.08 -13.24 -6.66
N ARG A 114 -3.07 -14.08 -6.43
CA ARG A 114 -2.90 -15.32 -7.20
C ARG A 114 -4.10 -16.26 -7.04
N GLU A 115 -4.59 -16.45 -5.83
CA GLU A 115 -5.77 -17.28 -5.54
C GLU A 115 -7.06 -16.73 -6.19
N GLN A 116 -7.15 -15.40 -6.37
CA GLN A 116 -8.25 -14.76 -7.10
C GLN A 116 -8.09 -14.80 -8.62
N GLY A 117 -7.02 -15.41 -9.13
CA GLY A 117 -6.79 -15.60 -10.58
C GLY A 117 -6.10 -14.42 -11.27
N TYR A 118 -5.61 -13.43 -10.53
CA TYR A 118 -4.74 -12.41 -11.11
C TYR A 118 -3.45 -13.03 -11.64
N ARG A 119 -2.97 -12.52 -12.77
CA ARG A 119 -1.75 -12.99 -13.45
C ARG A 119 -0.53 -12.16 -13.13
N ALA A 120 -0.74 -10.93 -12.68
CA ALA A 120 0.31 -10.00 -12.31
C ALA A 120 -0.20 -9.00 -11.29
N MET A 121 0.73 -8.31 -10.61
CA MET A 121 0.44 -7.14 -9.79
C MET A 121 1.32 -5.98 -10.24
N GLN A 122 0.71 -4.80 -10.38
CA GLN A 122 1.40 -3.59 -10.82
C GLN A 122 1.11 -2.44 -9.85
N PHE A 123 2.16 -1.75 -9.45
CA PHE A 123 2.07 -0.47 -8.76
C PHE A 123 2.31 0.65 -9.75
N ASN A 124 1.36 1.56 -9.86
CA ASN A 124 1.40 2.64 -10.85
C ASN A 124 2.20 3.86 -10.37
N PHE A 125 2.41 3.96 -9.06
CA PHE A 125 2.91 5.19 -8.44
C PHE A 125 3.71 4.89 -7.17
N VAL A 126 4.99 4.57 -7.33
CA VAL A 126 5.91 4.36 -6.21
C VAL A 126 6.89 5.53 -6.19
N VAL A 127 6.79 6.39 -5.19
CA VAL A 127 7.65 7.57 -5.06
C VAL A 127 9.10 7.11 -4.89
N SER A 128 10.00 7.56 -5.79
CA SER A 128 11.39 7.07 -5.86
C SER A 128 12.19 7.31 -4.57
N THR A 129 11.86 8.37 -3.85
CA THR A 129 12.49 8.74 -2.57
C THR A 129 12.00 7.92 -1.38
N ASN A 130 10.90 7.17 -1.54
CA ASN A 130 10.48 6.16 -0.56
C ASN A 130 11.32 4.88 -0.71
N THR A 131 12.60 4.99 -0.37
CA THR A 131 13.59 3.93 -0.59
C THR A 131 13.25 2.65 0.16
N GLY A 132 12.61 2.77 1.31
CA GLY A 132 12.14 1.62 2.10
C GLY A 132 11.08 0.79 1.36
N ALA A 133 10.09 1.45 0.77
CA ALA A 133 9.06 0.80 -0.03
C ALA A 133 9.67 0.20 -1.31
N VAL A 134 10.51 0.93 -2.03
CA VAL A 134 11.18 0.43 -3.25
C VAL A 134 12.00 -0.83 -2.93
N ALA A 135 12.76 -0.83 -1.83
CA ALA A 135 13.55 -1.99 -1.42
C ALA A 135 12.66 -3.18 -1.03
N LEU A 136 11.54 -2.93 -0.33
CA LEU A 136 10.55 -3.95 0.03
C LEU A 136 9.96 -4.61 -1.23
N TRP A 137 9.49 -3.81 -2.16
CA TRP A 137 8.87 -4.33 -3.38
C TRP A 137 9.87 -5.13 -4.24
N LYS A 138 11.11 -4.68 -4.35
CA LYS A 138 12.18 -5.45 -5.00
C LYS A 138 12.41 -6.80 -4.32
N LYS A 139 12.45 -6.85 -2.98
CA LYS A 139 12.58 -8.10 -2.22
C LYS A 139 11.38 -9.03 -2.43
N LEU A 140 10.20 -8.48 -2.66
CA LEU A 140 9.01 -9.24 -3.01
C LEU A 140 8.91 -9.56 -4.52
N GLY A 141 9.97 -9.34 -5.29
CA GLY A 141 10.10 -9.76 -6.68
C GLY A 141 9.52 -8.80 -7.72
N PHE A 142 9.18 -7.55 -7.32
CA PHE A 142 8.79 -6.52 -8.28
C PHE A 142 10.00 -5.94 -8.99
N ALA A 143 9.87 -5.72 -10.30
CA ALA A 143 10.82 -4.96 -11.11
C ALA A 143 10.29 -3.55 -11.39
N ILE A 144 11.18 -2.57 -11.45
CA ILE A 144 10.84 -1.25 -12.00
C ILE A 144 10.76 -1.40 -13.52
N ILE A 145 9.57 -1.17 -14.10
CA ILE A 145 9.32 -1.28 -15.54
C ILE A 145 9.21 0.08 -16.23
N GLY A 146 9.16 1.15 -15.47
CA GLY A 146 9.12 2.51 -15.98
C GLY A 146 9.38 3.54 -14.89
N THR A 147 9.82 4.71 -15.33
CA THR A 147 10.02 5.89 -14.48
C THR A 147 9.25 7.05 -15.06
N ILE A 148 8.47 7.73 -14.24
CA ILE A 148 7.78 8.98 -14.57
C ILE A 148 8.65 10.10 -14.02
N PRO A 149 9.37 10.87 -14.87
CA PRO A 149 10.25 11.92 -14.40
C PRO A 149 9.47 13.02 -13.70
N ARG A 150 9.92 13.40 -12.50
CA ARG A 150 9.34 14.50 -11.72
C ARG A 150 7.83 14.35 -11.47
N GLY A 151 7.36 13.10 -11.36
CA GLY A 151 5.94 12.76 -11.29
C GLY A 151 5.28 13.05 -9.93
N PHE A 152 6.06 13.37 -8.90
CA PHE A 152 5.55 13.63 -7.55
C PHE A 152 6.15 14.92 -6.97
N ARG A 153 5.29 15.76 -6.38
CA ARG A 153 5.72 16.95 -5.65
C ARG A 153 5.91 16.64 -4.17
N HIS A 154 7.12 16.24 -3.83
CA HIS A 154 7.49 15.95 -2.45
C HIS A 154 7.55 17.23 -1.61
N VAL A 155 7.01 17.23 -0.39
CA VAL A 155 6.91 18.44 0.47
C VAL A 155 8.24 19.09 0.80
N ARG A 156 9.35 18.32 0.85
CA ARG A 156 10.69 18.82 1.20
C ARG A 156 11.66 18.82 0.04
N LEU A 157 11.53 17.92 -0.92
CA LEU A 157 12.51 17.68 -1.97
C LEU A 157 12.13 18.27 -3.33
N GLY A 158 10.91 18.87 -3.41
CA GLY A 158 10.40 19.35 -4.69
C GLY A 158 9.95 18.20 -5.59
N TYR A 159 10.13 18.34 -6.90
CA TYR A 159 9.68 17.33 -7.87
C TYR A 159 10.65 16.16 -7.94
N VAL A 160 10.16 14.97 -7.60
CA VAL A 160 10.93 13.72 -7.63
C VAL A 160 10.29 12.72 -8.59
N ASP A 161 11.06 11.72 -9.01
CA ASP A 161 10.60 10.69 -9.93
C ASP A 161 9.64 9.70 -9.24
N VAL A 162 8.83 9.04 -10.06
CA VAL A 162 7.93 7.99 -9.64
C VAL A 162 8.18 6.74 -10.46
N TYR A 163 8.20 5.58 -9.81
CA TYR A 163 8.36 4.30 -10.47
C TYR A 163 7.03 3.61 -10.72
N VAL A 164 6.93 2.96 -11.88
CA VAL A 164 5.96 1.90 -12.15
C VAL A 164 6.65 0.57 -11.88
N MET A 165 6.09 -0.25 -10.99
CA MET A 165 6.68 -1.52 -10.61
C MET A 165 5.72 -2.66 -10.92
N HIS A 166 6.24 -3.79 -11.38
CA HIS A 166 5.44 -4.93 -11.86
C HIS A 166 6.04 -6.24 -11.41
N ARG A 167 5.16 -7.22 -11.14
CA ARG A 167 5.50 -8.60 -10.85
C ARG A 167 4.47 -9.54 -11.46
N GLU A 168 4.91 -10.61 -12.14
CA GLU A 168 4.06 -11.76 -12.48
C GLU A 168 3.76 -12.60 -11.21
N LEU A 169 2.55 -13.20 -11.17
CA LEU A 169 2.06 -13.98 -10.03
C LEU A 169 2.08 -15.49 -10.29
#